data_72b81d81119bb508a0ccbeba8dfae65e
#
_entry.id   72b81d81119bb508a0ccbeba8dfae65e
#
_cell.length_a   1.000
_cell.length_b   1.000
_cell.length_c   1.000
_cell.angle_alpha   90.00
_cell.angle_beta   90.00
_cell.angle_gamma   90.00
#
_symmetry.space_group_name_H-M   'P 1'
#
loop_
_entity.id
_entity.type
_entity.pdbx_description
1 polymer ?
#
loop_
_entity_poly.entity_id
_entity_poly.type
_entity_poly.pdbx_seq_one_letter_code
_entity_poly.pdbx_strand_id
1 'polypeptide(L)'
;MSEERDPDLDNQTDGDELLEENGADDVSLRPGPNADDQANIEQYISAEVLELYDVYSYRHAAVILATSFPKELAEIERALLDFRITIRDIGNPGGNESDIPKKYSRSLRPAGWVEARIQGDLLVRMQEYDEEVLLSGKTRKTKRSDSTPRIIENFIDGHKIDYVKGRVAFDLEWNSKV
;
A
#
# COMPACT_ATOMS: atom_id res chain seq x y z
N MET A 1 -57.04 21.41 16.89
CA MET A 1 -55.87 21.18 16.02
C MET A 1 -54.83 20.54 16.89
N SER A 2 -54.85 19.23 16.94
CA SER A 2 -53.97 18.37 17.73
C SER A 2 -52.79 17.93 16.83
N GLU A 3 -51.59 18.32 17.20
CA GLU A 3 -50.35 17.89 16.57
C GLU A 3 -50.12 16.42 16.89
N GLU A 4 -50.17 15.56 15.91
CA GLU A 4 -49.72 14.17 15.98
C GLU A 4 -48.17 14.20 16.00
N ARG A 5 -47.59 13.74 17.11
CA ARG A 5 -46.15 13.44 17.21
C ARG A 5 -45.91 12.08 16.58
N ASP A 6 -44.97 12.06 15.66
CA ASP A 6 -44.45 10.86 15.01
C ASP A 6 -43.66 10.04 16.04
N PRO A 7 -43.96 8.75 16.30
CA PRO A 7 -43.32 7.95 17.35
C PRO A 7 -42.04 7.24 16.93
N ASP A 8 -41.49 7.49 15.71
CA ASP A 8 -40.36 6.69 15.19
C ASP A 8 -38.98 7.38 15.27
N LEU A 9 -38.79 8.40 16.13
CA LEU A 9 -37.54 9.14 16.22
C LEU A 9 -36.70 8.88 17.49
N ASP A 10 -37.05 7.87 18.28
CA ASP A 10 -36.30 7.52 19.51
C ASP A 10 -35.76 6.09 19.46
N ASN A 11 -34.86 5.79 18.50
CA ASN A 11 -33.99 4.62 18.63
C ASN A 11 -32.62 4.81 17.95
N GLN A 12 -31.93 5.92 18.26
CA GLN A 12 -30.50 5.98 18.16
C GLN A 12 -29.94 5.49 19.51
N THR A 13 -29.76 4.19 19.60
CA THR A 13 -28.87 3.63 20.61
C THR A 13 -27.47 4.10 20.28
N ASP A 14 -26.97 5.02 21.12
CA ASP A 14 -25.58 5.35 21.27
C ASP A 14 -24.79 4.07 21.53
N GLY A 15 -24.29 3.49 20.46
CA GLY A 15 -23.26 2.45 20.50
C GLY A 15 -21.89 3.09 20.72
N ASP A 16 -21.75 3.94 21.75
CA ASP A 16 -20.46 4.24 22.37
C ASP A 16 -20.05 3.01 23.18
N GLU A 17 -19.69 1.94 22.48
CA GLU A 17 -18.80 0.93 23.04
C GLU A 17 -17.48 1.62 23.31
N LEU A 18 -17.31 1.98 24.58
CA LEU A 18 -16.07 2.36 25.19
C LEU A 18 -14.99 1.39 24.71
N LEU A 19 -14.16 1.84 23.80
CA LEU A 19 -12.87 1.20 23.54
C LEU A 19 -12.17 1.19 24.91
N GLU A 20 -12.18 0.04 25.57
CA GLU A 20 -11.35 -0.17 26.75
C GLU A 20 -9.93 0.21 26.33
N GLU A 21 -9.40 1.25 26.96
CA GLU A 21 -7.97 1.57 26.97
C GLU A 21 -7.23 0.37 27.56
N ASN A 22 -7.01 -0.65 26.74
CA ASN A 22 -6.02 -1.66 27.06
C ASN A 22 -4.66 -0.95 27.02
N GLY A 23 -4.01 -0.95 28.17
CA GLY A 23 -2.79 -0.23 28.47
C GLY A 23 -1.74 -0.29 27.38
N ALA A 24 -1.04 0.80 27.21
CA ALA A 24 -0.08 1.13 26.16
C ALA A 24 1.17 0.23 26.09
N ASP A 25 1.15 -1.00 26.60
CA ASP A 25 2.36 -1.80 26.78
C ASP A 25 2.47 -3.06 25.92
N ASP A 26 1.52 -3.34 25.04
CA ASP A 26 1.68 -4.46 24.10
C ASP A 26 1.01 -4.16 22.76
N VAL A 27 1.59 -3.26 21.99
CA VAL A 27 1.36 -3.19 20.54
C VAL A 27 2.22 -4.26 19.89
N SER A 28 2.08 -5.49 20.32
CA SER A 28 2.53 -6.63 19.54
C SER A 28 1.66 -6.62 18.28
N LEU A 29 2.27 -6.31 17.15
CA LEU A 29 1.65 -6.46 15.84
C LEU A 29 1.27 -7.94 15.69
N ARG A 30 0.06 -8.29 16.10
CA ARG A 30 -0.43 -9.67 15.94
C ARG A 30 -0.61 -9.92 14.45
N PRO A 31 -0.09 -11.07 13.93
CA PRO A 31 -0.30 -11.40 12.54
C PRO A 31 -1.80 -11.42 12.23
N GLY A 32 -2.20 -10.71 11.18
CA GLY A 32 -3.60 -10.72 10.73
C GLY A 32 -4.04 -12.09 10.20
N PRO A 33 -5.34 -12.29 9.94
CA PRO A 33 -5.93 -13.60 9.59
C PRO A 33 -5.37 -14.22 8.29
N ASN A 34 -4.63 -13.47 7.49
CA ASN A 34 -3.99 -13.94 6.25
C ASN A 34 -2.47 -14.03 6.37
N ALA A 35 -1.93 -14.01 7.58
CA ALA A 35 -0.50 -14.19 7.79
C ALA A 35 -0.10 -15.65 7.51
N ASP A 36 1.10 -15.81 6.97
CA ASP A 36 1.69 -17.11 6.74
C ASP A 36 2.18 -17.70 8.07
N ASP A 37 2.28 -19.04 8.15
CA ASP A 37 2.80 -19.72 9.33
C ASP A 37 4.25 -19.34 9.61
N GLN A 38 4.62 -19.21 10.87
CA GLN A 38 5.97 -18.88 11.31
C GLN A 38 7.02 -19.87 10.76
N ALA A 39 6.69 -21.15 10.68
CA ALA A 39 7.56 -22.18 10.10
C ALA A 39 7.94 -21.91 8.63
N ASN A 40 7.01 -21.31 7.86
CA ASN A 40 7.31 -20.90 6.49
C ASN A 40 8.28 -19.71 6.46
N ILE A 41 8.15 -18.77 7.40
CA ILE A 41 9.06 -17.61 7.49
C ILE A 41 10.47 -18.11 7.83
N GLU A 42 10.61 -18.96 8.85
CA GLU A 42 11.88 -19.52 9.30
C GLU A 42 12.60 -20.37 8.23
N GLN A 43 11.84 -20.95 7.30
CA GLN A 43 12.42 -21.71 6.20
C GLN A 43 13.06 -20.83 5.12
N TYR A 44 12.56 -19.62 4.92
CA TYR A 44 12.90 -18.79 3.75
C TYR A 44 13.61 -17.48 4.09
N ILE A 45 13.58 -17.06 5.35
CA ILE A 45 14.27 -15.84 5.83
C ILE A 45 15.47 -16.29 6.67
N SER A 46 16.59 -15.57 6.52
CA SER A 46 17.82 -15.92 7.25
C SER A 46 17.65 -15.81 8.77
N ALA A 47 18.26 -16.74 9.50
CA ALA A 47 18.21 -16.77 10.97
C ALA A 47 18.73 -15.47 11.58
N GLU A 48 19.78 -14.88 10.98
CA GLU A 48 20.40 -13.65 11.44
C GLU A 48 19.43 -12.45 11.35
N VAL A 49 18.54 -12.42 10.34
CA VAL A 49 17.50 -11.41 10.24
C VAL A 49 16.42 -11.65 11.30
N LEU A 50 16.01 -12.90 11.50
CA LEU A 50 14.99 -13.28 12.49
C LEU A 50 15.43 -13.04 13.94
N GLU A 51 16.76 -13.02 14.21
CA GLU A 51 17.30 -12.65 15.52
C GLU A 51 17.19 -11.14 15.83
N LEU A 52 17.06 -10.30 14.80
CA LEU A 52 17.11 -8.84 14.93
C LEU A 52 15.78 -8.16 14.67
N TYR A 53 14.87 -8.84 13.96
CA TYR A 53 13.63 -8.25 13.46
C TYR A 53 12.46 -9.21 13.65
N ASP A 54 11.32 -8.65 14.03
CA ASP A 54 10.04 -9.35 13.92
C ASP A 54 9.61 -9.36 12.44
N VAL A 55 9.52 -10.54 11.86
CA VAL A 55 9.19 -10.71 10.44
C VAL A 55 7.79 -11.31 10.30
N TYR A 56 6.98 -10.64 9.51
CA TYR A 56 5.63 -11.09 9.15
C TYR A 56 5.56 -11.33 7.64
N SER A 57 4.96 -12.44 7.24
CA SER A 57 4.72 -12.76 5.83
C SER A 57 3.24 -12.94 5.58
N TYR A 58 2.78 -12.50 4.43
CA TYR A 58 1.40 -12.59 4.00
C TYR A 58 1.33 -13.12 2.58
N ARG A 59 0.36 -14.00 2.30
CA ARG A 59 0.12 -14.54 0.96
C ARG A 59 1.37 -15.18 0.34
N HIS A 60 2.13 -15.89 1.15
CA HIS A 60 3.37 -16.57 0.75
C HIS A 60 4.49 -15.64 0.26
N ALA A 61 4.53 -14.39 0.74
CA ALA A 61 5.50 -13.41 0.29
C ALA A 61 6.95 -13.86 0.53
N ALA A 62 7.27 -14.45 1.70
CA ALA A 62 8.60 -14.99 2.01
C ALA A 62 9.01 -16.09 1.00
N VAL A 63 8.11 -17.03 0.73
CA VAL A 63 8.32 -18.11 -0.26
C VAL A 63 8.56 -17.55 -1.64
N ILE A 64 7.73 -16.60 -2.08
CA ILE A 64 7.82 -15.98 -3.42
C ILE A 64 9.15 -15.22 -3.55
N LEU A 65 9.54 -14.43 -2.56
CA LEU A 65 10.81 -13.72 -2.56
C LEU A 65 11.99 -14.68 -2.64
N ALA A 66 12.04 -15.69 -1.78
CA ALA A 66 13.15 -16.62 -1.74
C ALA A 66 13.28 -17.48 -3.00
N THR A 67 12.15 -17.88 -3.61
CA THR A 67 12.16 -18.77 -4.78
C THR A 67 12.25 -18.05 -6.12
N SER A 68 11.59 -16.89 -6.24
CA SER A 68 11.49 -16.16 -7.50
C SER A 68 12.44 -14.96 -7.58
N PHE A 69 12.87 -14.41 -6.44
CA PHE A 69 13.69 -13.22 -6.34
C PHE A 69 14.81 -13.36 -5.29
N PRO A 70 15.59 -14.48 -5.32
CA PRO A 70 16.57 -14.76 -4.27
C PRO A 70 17.69 -13.72 -4.17
N LYS A 71 18.02 -13.07 -5.28
CA LYS A 71 19.02 -12.01 -5.31
C LYS A 71 18.53 -10.75 -4.60
N GLU A 72 17.31 -10.35 -4.89
CA GLU A 72 16.65 -9.19 -4.29
C GLU A 72 16.46 -9.43 -2.79
N LEU A 73 16.02 -10.62 -2.39
CA LEU A 73 15.90 -10.99 -0.98
C LEU A 73 17.25 -10.89 -0.26
N ALA A 74 18.32 -11.48 -0.80
CA ALA A 74 19.64 -11.43 -0.19
C ALA A 74 20.20 -9.99 -0.06
N GLU A 75 19.87 -9.10 -1.00
CA GLU A 75 20.25 -7.68 -0.92
C GLU A 75 19.48 -6.95 0.18
N ILE A 76 18.17 -7.24 0.34
CA ILE A 76 17.33 -6.70 1.41
C ILE A 76 17.84 -7.17 2.77
N GLU A 77 18.05 -8.48 2.93
CA GLU A 77 18.58 -9.06 4.19
C GLU A 77 19.92 -8.47 4.57
N ARG A 78 20.85 -8.34 3.62
CA ARG A 78 22.13 -7.66 3.85
C ARG A 78 21.94 -6.22 4.32
N ALA A 79 21.05 -5.46 3.66
CA ALA A 79 20.76 -4.10 4.06
C ALA A 79 20.18 -4.02 5.48
N LEU A 80 19.32 -4.96 5.87
CA LEU A 80 18.77 -5.07 7.23
C LEU A 80 19.89 -5.42 8.24
N LEU A 81 20.78 -6.35 7.91
CA LEU A 81 21.89 -6.74 8.79
C LEU A 81 22.94 -5.64 8.97
N ASP A 82 23.19 -4.84 7.93
CA ASP A 82 24.11 -3.70 7.99
C ASP A 82 23.47 -2.49 8.66
N PHE A 83 22.15 -2.41 8.71
CA PHE A 83 21.43 -1.28 9.23
C PHE A 83 21.40 -1.27 10.77
N ARG A 84 21.80 -0.16 11.37
CA ARG A 84 21.75 0.05 12.82
C ARG A 84 21.27 1.46 13.12
N ILE A 85 20.24 1.54 13.97
CA ILE A 85 19.78 2.79 14.55
C ILE A 85 20.47 2.96 15.89
N THR A 86 21.08 4.11 16.10
CA THR A 86 21.73 4.49 17.36
C THR A 86 20.91 5.53 18.10
N ILE A 87 21.14 5.69 19.41
CA ILE A 87 20.51 6.74 20.22
C ILE A 87 20.76 8.13 19.61
N ARG A 88 21.93 8.34 18.98
CA ARG A 88 22.24 9.60 18.29
C ARG A 88 21.31 9.82 17.09
N ASP A 89 20.99 8.78 16.33
CA ASP A 89 20.09 8.88 15.17
C ASP A 89 18.67 9.27 15.59
N ILE A 90 18.22 8.78 16.76
CA ILE A 90 16.91 9.11 17.33
C ILE A 90 16.91 10.53 17.92
N GLY A 91 18.01 10.92 18.57
CA GLY A 91 18.11 12.21 19.26
C GLY A 91 18.39 13.41 18.35
N ASN A 92 18.79 13.19 17.10
CA ASN A 92 18.99 14.28 16.16
C ASN A 92 17.63 14.78 15.63
N PRO A 93 17.36 16.11 15.71
CA PRO A 93 16.12 16.64 15.14
C PRO A 93 16.08 16.32 13.65
N GLY A 94 15.06 15.55 13.26
CA GLY A 94 14.82 15.17 11.87
C GLY A 94 14.33 16.36 11.07
N GLY A 95 15.11 16.79 10.05
CA GLY A 95 14.59 17.54 8.93
C GLY A 95 13.96 16.59 7.89
N ASN A 96 13.58 17.10 6.73
CA ASN A 96 12.96 16.33 5.63
C ASN A 96 13.78 15.12 5.14
N GLU A 97 15.05 15.01 5.53
CA GLU A 97 15.93 13.89 5.28
C GLU A 97 16.72 13.54 6.54
N SER A 98 16.16 12.68 7.40
CA SER A 98 16.93 12.13 8.50
C SER A 98 18.05 11.22 8.01
N ASP A 99 19.06 10.98 8.86
CA ASP A 99 20.17 10.11 8.52
C ASP A 99 19.79 8.63 8.42
N ILE A 100 18.63 8.24 8.98
CA ILE A 100 18.14 6.86 8.98
C ILE A 100 17.86 6.34 7.57
N PRO A 101 17.00 6.96 6.73
CA PRO A 101 16.82 6.54 5.35
C PRO A 101 18.10 6.55 4.53
N LYS A 102 18.99 7.54 4.77
CA LYS A 102 20.28 7.62 4.08
C LYS A 102 21.18 6.44 4.40
N LYS A 103 21.22 5.99 5.66
CA LYS A 103 21.99 4.80 6.05
C LYS A 103 21.50 3.57 5.32
N TYR A 104 20.20 3.34 5.29
CA TYR A 104 19.59 2.21 4.60
C TYR A 104 19.83 2.26 3.09
N SER A 105 19.67 3.42 2.49
CA SER A 105 19.89 3.66 1.06
C SER A 105 21.33 3.37 0.61
N ARG A 106 22.32 3.54 1.47
CA ARG A 106 23.76 3.28 1.14
C ARG A 106 24.01 1.83 0.75
N SER A 107 23.28 0.89 1.32
CA SER A 107 23.41 -0.54 0.98
C SER A 107 22.64 -0.90 -0.29
N LEU A 108 21.51 -0.24 -0.55
CA LEU A 108 20.57 -0.62 -1.61
C LEU A 108 20.78 0.11 -2.94
N ARG A 109 21.05 1.43 -2.90
CA ARG A 109 21.21 2.22 -4.15
C ARG A 109 22.34 1.72 -5.05
N PRO A 110 23.53 1.34 -4.56
CA PRO A 110 24.58 0.75 -5.40
C PRO A 110 24.19 -0.60 -6.01
N ALA A 111 23.28 -1.35 -5.39
CA ALA A 111 22.77 -2.60 -5.90
C ALA A 111 21.67 -2.44 -6.97
N GLY A 112 21.32 -1.19 -7.31
CA GLY A 112 20.35 -0.88 -8.39
C GLY A 112 18.90 -0.71 -7.91
N TRP A 113 18.66 -0.56 -6.61
CA TRP A 113 17.35 -0.18 -6.10
C TRP A 113 17.12 1.31 -6.33
N VAL A 114 15.98 1.65 -6.91
CA VAL A 114 15.60 3.02 -7.25
C VAL A 114 14.29 3.43 -6.58
N GLU A 115 14.11 4.73 -6.39
CA GLU A 115 12.82 5.29 -6.07
C GLU A 115 11.93 5.31 -7.32
N ALA A 116 10.67 4.99 -7.17
CA ALA A 116 9.71 5.03 -8.26
C ALA A 116 8.41 5.71 -7.84
N ARG A 117 7.70 6.28 -8.80
CA ARG A 117 6.36 6.81 -8.61
C ARG A 117 5.42 6.16 -9.60
N ILE A 118 4.31 5.64 -9.11
CA ILE A 118 3.24 5.10 -9.96
C ILE A 118 2.35 6.27 -10.37
N GLN A 119 2.25 6.53 -11.67
CA GLN A 119 1.37 7.54 -12.23
C GLN A 119 0.46 6.90 -13.25
N GLY A 120 -0.73 7.43 -13.41
CA GLY A 120 -1.68 6.93 -14.40
C GLY A 120 -2.44 8.04 -15.10
N ASP A 121 -2.61 7.88 -16.41
CA ASP A 121 -3.41 8.78 -17.23
C ASP A 121 -4.82 8.21 -17.41
N LEU A 122 -5.81 9.09 -17.45
CA LEU A 122 -7.18 8.73 -17.78
C LEU A 122 -7.47 9.00 -19.25
N LEU A 123 -7.74 7.95 -20.00
CA LEU A 123 -8.23 8.06 -21.38
C LEU A 123 -9.76 8.08 -21.38
N VAL A 124 -10.35 9.21 -21.74
CA VAL A 124 -11.79 9.39 -21.87
C VAL A 124 -12.20 9.32 -23.33
N ARG A 125 -13.14 8.43 -23.66
CA ARG A 125 -13.76 8.36 -25.00
C ARG A 125 -15.23 8.58 -24.84
N MET A 126 -15.79 9.51 -25.64
CA MET A 126 -17.23 9.73 -25.75
C MET A 126 -17.71 9.07 -27.03
N GLN A 127 -18.63 8.13 -26.92
CA GLN A 127 -19.20 7.45 -28.04
C GLN A 127 -20.62 7.98 -28.28
N GLU A 128 -20.85 8.59 -29.42
CA GLU A 128 -22.15 9.08 -29.86
C GLU A 128 -22.86 8.07 -30.76
N TYR A 129 -24.18 8.04 -30.69
CA TYR A 129 -25.01 7.19 -31.51
C TYR A 129 -26.06 8.02 -32.21
N ASP A 130 -26.27 7.77 -33.49
CA ASP A 130 -27.43 8.24 -34.23
C ASP A 130 -28.58 7.28 -34.04
N GLU A 131 -29.78 7.80 -33.86
CA GLU A 131 -30.98 7.02 -33.75
C GLU A 131 -31.87 7.24 -34.97
N GLU A 132 -32.30 6.18 -35.64
CA GLU A 132 -33.21 6.18 -36.76
C GLU A 132 -34.44 5.35 -36.44
N VAL A 133 -35.63 5.94 -36.59
CA VAL A 133 -36.88 5.21 -36.48
C VAL A 133 -37.21 4.56 -37.83
N LEU A 134 -37.21 3.24 -37.86
CA LEU A 134 -37.53 2.47 -39.06
C LEU A 134 -39.04 2.51 -39.32
N LEU A 135 -39.45 2.23 -40.59
CA LEU A 135 -40.86 2.14 -40.98
C LEU A 135 -41.65 1.10 -40.16
N SER A 136 -40.97 0.15 -39.56
CA SER A 136 -41.53 -0.84 -38.65
C SER A 136 -41.82 -0.30 -37.23
N GLY A 137 -41.53 0.95 -36.94
CA GLY A 137 -41.65 1.55 -35.61
C GLY A 137 -40.50 1.17 -34.64
N LYS A 138 -39.49 0.39 -35.10
CA LYS A 138 -38.32 0.03 -34.29
C LYS A 138 -37.25 1.08 -34.45
N THR A 139 -36.51 1.41 -33.37
CA THR A 139 -35.35 2.31 -33.39
C THR A 139 -34.09 1.52 -33.68
N ARG A 140 -33.31 1.99 -34.64
CA ARG A 140 -31.96 1.50 -34.92
C ARG A 140 -30.95 2.52 -34.42
N LYS A 141 -29.98 2.06 -33.60
CA LYS A 141 -28.84 2.87 -33.17
C LYS A 141 -27.60 2.55 -34.04
N THR A 142 -27.03 3.56 -34.60
CA THR A 142 -25.80 3.46 -35.40
C THR A 142 -24.71 4.28 -34.72
N LYS A 143 -23.56 3.63 -34.48
CA LYS A 143 -22.40 4.29 -33.88
C LYS A 143 -21.89 5.37 -34.85
N ARG A 144 -21.74 6.60 -34.36
CA ARG A 144 -21.01 7.66 -35.09
C ARG A 144 -19.52 7.30 -35.15
N SER A 145 -18.79 7.94 -36.05
CA SER A 145 -17.35 7.84 -36.08
C SER A 145 -16.76 8.16 -34.71
N ASP A 146 -15.70 7.44 -34.33
CA ASP A 146 -15.08 7.60 -33.03
C ASP A 146 -14.70 9.08 -32.75
N SER A 147 -15.11 9.57 -31.60
CA SER A 147 -14.66 10.87 -31.10
C SER A 147 -13.15 10.83 -30.81
N THR A 148 -12.47 11.94 -30.99
CA THR A 148 -11.07 12.06 -30.57
C THR A 148 -10.97 11.79 -29.07
N PRO A 149 -10.16 10.82 -28.63
CA PRO A 149 -10.00 10.54 -27.22
C PRO A 149 -9.35 11.75 -26.51
N ARG A 150 -9.83 12.04 -25.31
CA ARG A 150 -9.19 13.03 -24.43
C ARG A 150 -8.35 12.30 -23.41
N ILE A 151 -7.08 12.67 -23.31
CA ILE A 151 -6.17 12.18 -22.28
C ILE A 151 -6.09 13.24 -21.19
N ILE A 152 -6.30 12.82 -19.96
CA ILE A 152 -6.03 13.62 -18.76
C ILE A 152 -4.79 13.03 -18.14
N GLU A 153 -3.67 13.70 -18.33
CA GLU A 153 -2.38 13.26 -17.81
C GLU A 153 -2.34 13.35 -16.27
N ASN A 154 -1.63 12.42 -15.66
CA ASN A 154 -1.43 12.35 -14.20
C ASN A 154 -2.76 12.36 -13.41
N PHE A 155 -3.81 11.75 -13.97
CA PHE A 155 -5.11 11.65 -13.30
C PHE A 155 -5.02 10.86 -11.99
N ILE A 156 -4.16 9.85 -11.96
CA ILE A 156 -3.74 9.17 -10.75
C ILE A 156 -2.37 9.73 -10.39
N ASP A 157 -2.34 10.65 -9.43
CA ASP A 157 -1.09 11.13 -8.81
C ASP A 157 -0.67 10.10 -7.75
N GLY A 158 0.07 9.12 -8.24
CA GLY A 158 0.22 7.85 -7.59
C GLY A 158 1.17 7.81 -6.43
N HIS A 159 1.23 6.63 -5.84
CA HIS A 159 2.07 6.30 -4.70
C HIS A 159 3.56 6.34 -5.05
N LYS A 160 4.34 7.00 -4.20
CA LYS A 160 5.79 6.99 -4.26
C LYS A 160 6.28 5.76 -3.51
N ILE A 161 7.13 4.97 -4.16
CA ILE A 161 7.73 3.77 -3.59
C ILE A 161 9.22 4.03 -3.40
N ASP A 162 9.72 3.81 -2.19
CA ASP A 162 11.10 4.14 -1.83
C ASP A 162 12.13 3.26 -2.54
N TYR A 163 11.83 1.99 -2.70
CA TYR A 163 12.76 1.01 -3.29
C TYR A 163 12.06 0.08 -4.25
N VAL A 164 12.50 0.11 -5.51
CA VAL A 164 12.03 -0.78 -6.57
C VAL A 164 13.22 -1.36 -7.30
N LYS A 165 13.22 -2.68 -7.51
CA LYS A 165 14.17 -3.36 -8.37
C LYS A 165 13.46 -4.52 -9.07
N GLY A 166 13.42 -4.49 -10.39
CA GLY A 166 12.71 -5.48 -11.17
C GLY A 166 11.22 -5.54 -10.81
N ARG A 167 10.80 -6.63 -10.18
CA ARG A 167 9.42 -6.86 -9.74
C ARG A 167 9.25 -6.84 -8.22
N VAL A 168 10.30 -6.48 -7.51
CA VAL A 168 10.27 -6.34 -6.05
C VAL A 168 10.22 -4.85 -5.69
N ALA A 169 9.31 -4.49 -4.81
CA ALA A 169 9.11 -3.14 -4.34
C ALA A 169 8.81 -3.13 -2.84
N PHE A 170 9.31 -2.12 -2.11
CA PHE A 170 9.02 -1.92 -0.71
C PHE A 170 9.26 -0.47 -0.28
N ASP A 171 8.66 -0.10 0.84
CA ASP A 171 8.83 1.19 1.50
C ASP A 171 9.56 1.02 2.84
N LEU A 172 10.28 2.06 3.26
CA LEU A 172 10.92 2.14 4.55
C LEU A 172 10.16 3.12 5.45
N GLU A 173 9.30 2.58 6.30
CA GLU A 173 8.59 3.36 7.31
C GLU A 173 9.39 3.36 8.62
N TRP A 174 9.91 4.51 9.02
CA TRP A 174 10.71 4.65 10.24
C TRP A 174 10.19 5.77 11.15
N ASN A 175 9.20 6.52 10.68
CA ASN A 175 8.70 7.71 11.34
C ASN A 175 7.21 7.52 11.66
N SER A 176 6.90 7.33 12.94
CA SER A 176 5.52 7.46 13.39
C SER A 176 5.14 8.94 13.28
N LYS A 177 4.36 9.28 12.26
CA LYS A 177 3.65 10.56 12.24
C LYS A 177 2.57 10.48 13.30
N VAL A 178 2.88 10.92 14.51
CA VAL A 178 1.92 11.22 15.56
C VAL A 178 1.29 12.57 15.26
#